data_033bf2dc8ae67158b2f1202e4a92747d
#
_entry.id   033bf2dc8ae67158b2f1202e4a92747d
#
_cell.length_a   1.000
_cell.length_b   1.000
_cell.length_c   1.000
_cell.angle_alpha   90.00
_cell.angle_beta   90.00
_cell.angle_gamma   90.00
#
_symmetry.space_group_name_H-M   'P 1'
#
loop_
_entity.id
_entity.type
_entity.pdbx_description
1 polymer ?
#
loop_
_entity_poly.entity_id
_entity_poly.type
_entity_poly.pdbx_seq_one_letter_code
_entity_poly.pdbx_strand_id
1 'polypeptide(L)'
;EDDGTWLGHVLEHIAIEVQNLSGADITFGKTRGTGVDGEYHVVYEFEERRVGEAAGRLAIRLLTSLLPADLRAQLDDTDDEEEDDDASFDFAEELEDLIGFAQRRQLGPSTASLVKAAEQRDIPWMRLNDYSLVQFGHGRFQKRIQATVTSETRHIAVEIASDKEETNQILADLGLPVPSQYLVRSASRAQRAARRLGFPVVVKPLDANHGRGVSINLQGQDAVAAAAEKAREH
;
A
#
# COMPACT_ATOMS: atom_id res chain seq x y z
N GLU A 1 -7.67 -1.32 43.13
CA GLU A 1 -8.71 -1.32 42.09
C GLU A 1 -9.85 -0.33 42.36
N ASP A 2 -9.78 0.37 43.48
CA ASP A 2 -10.73 1.45 43.83
C ASP A 2 -10.38 2.80 43.20
N ASP A 3 -9.26 2.91 42.46
CA ASP A 3 -8.71 4.18 41.96
C ASP A 3 -9.06 4.50 40.48
N GLY A 4 -9.93 3.74 39.86
CA GLY A 4 -10.37 3.97 38.48
C GLY A 4 -9.33 3.59 37.42
N THR A 5 -9.65 3.86 36.15
CA THR A 5 -8.75 3.60 35.03
C THR A 5 -7.98 4.87 34.69
N TRP A 6 -6.66 4.80 34.58
CA TRP A 6 -5.82 5.94 34.21
C TRP A 6 -6.09 6.37 32.77
N LEU A 7 -6.19 7.67 32.52
CA LEU A 7 -6.39 8.23 31.20
C LEU A 7 -5.33 7.76 30.19
N GLY A 8 -4.07 7.64 30.64
CA GLY A 8 -3.01 7.10 29.79
C GLY A 8 -3.27 5.66 29.32
N HIS A 9 -3.88 4.82 30.15
CA HIS A 9 -4.24 3.46 29.76
C HIS A 9 -5.41 3.44 28.77
N VAL A 10 -6.39 4.32 28.93
CA VAL A 10 -7.46 4.50 27.97
C VAL A 10 -6.92 4.97 26.62
N LEU A 11 -5.99 5.95 26.62
CA LEU A 11 -5.32 6.45 25.44
C LEU A 11 -4.57 5.33 24.68
N GLU A 12 -3.85 4.48 25.41
CA GLU A 12 -3.15 3.31 24.88
C GLU A 12 -4.09 2.40 24.09
N HIS A 13 -5.22 2.03 24.71
CA HIS A 13 -6.21 1.16 24.08
C HIS A 13 -6.85 1.81 22.84
N ILE A 14 -7.17 3.10 22.90
CA ILE A 14 -7.70 3.83 21.74
C ILE A 14 -6.69 3.81 20.59
N ALA A 15 -5.41 4.14 20.87
CA ALA A 15 -4.37 4.18 19.85
C ALA A 15 -4.11 2.81 19.19
N ILE A 16 -4.23 1.72 19.93
CA ILE A 16 -4.18 0.36 19.37
C ILE A 16 -5.42 0.10 18.50
N GLU A 17 -6.61 0.38 19.01
CA GLU A 17 -7.85 0.04 18.32
C GLU A 17 -8.04 0.81 17.02
N VAL A 18 -7.73 2.11 16.96
CA VAL A 18 -7.84 2.88 15.70
C VAL A 18 -6.84 2.42 14.65
N GLN A 19 -5.67 1.89 15.04
CA GLN A 19 -4.76 1.24 14.10
C GLN A 19 -5.33 -0.09 13.58
N ASN A 20 -5.93 -0.90 14.45
CA ASN A 20 -6.58 -2.16 14.04
C ASN A 20 -7.79 -1.91 13.13
N LEU A 21 -8.59 -0.89 13.42
CA LEU A 21 -9.65 -0.43 12.51
C LEU A 21 -9.11 0.05 11.14
N SER A 22 -7.86 0.51 11.11
CA SER A 22 -7.17 0.90 9.88
C SER A 22 -6.49 -0.27 9.14
N GLY A 23 -6.62 -1.49 9.66
CA GLY A 23 -6.14 -2.72 9.04
C GLY A 23 -4.81 -3.27 9.59
N ALA A 24 -4.30 -2.74 10.69
CA ALA A 24 -3.19 -3.34 11.44
C ALA A 24 -3.65 -4.56 12.25
N ASP A 25 -2.70 -5.38 12.70
CA ASP A 25 -2.93 -6.52 13.60
C ASP A 25 -1.96 -6.41 14.79
N ILE A 26 -2.22 -5.42 15.66
CA ILE A 26 -1.37 -5.10 16.80
C ILE A 26 -2.12 -5.30 18.11
N THR A 27 -1.42 -5.75 19.13
CA THR A 27 -2.02 -6.07 20.44
C THR A 27 -1.25 -5.50 21.62
N PHE A 28 0.00 -5.10 21.42
CA PHE A 28 0.85 -4.69 22.51
C PHE A 28 0.73 -3.20 22.80
N GLY A 29 0.50 -2.88 24.08
CA GLY A 29 0.62 -1.56 24.65
C GLY A 29 1.05 -1.60 26.10
N LYS A 30 1.52 -0.48 26.62
CA LYS A 30 1.92 -0.35 28.01
C LYS A 30 1.93 1.10 28.46
N THR A 31 1.22 1.36 29.56
CA THR A 31 1.22 2.63 30.26
C THR A 31 1.95 2.52 31.58
N ARG A 32 2.83 3.48 31.90
CA ARG A 32 3.57 3.55 33.15
C ARG A 32 3.68 4.99 33.63
N GLY A 33 3.53 5.20 34.94
CA GLY A 33 3.82 6.49 35.57
C GLY A 33 5.31 6.84 35.45
N THR A 34 5.62 8.12 35.31
CA THR A 34 6.99 8.67 35.28
C THR A 34 7.60 8.81 36.66
N GLY A 35 6.81 8.71 37.72
CA GLY A 35 7.15 9.05 39.09
C GLY A 35 6.75 10.47 39.47
N VAL A 36 6.23 11.26 38.54
CA VAL A 36 5.60 12.55 38.77
C VAL A 36 4.09 12.35 38.75
N ASP A 37 3.37 12.94 39.66
CA ASP A 37 1.92 12.81 39.76
C ASP A 37 1.24 13.40 38.52
N GLY A 38 0.35 12.63 37.89
CA GLY A 38 -0.33 13.00 36.63
C GLY A 38 0.44 12.76 35.35
N GLU A 39 1.73 12.35 35.39
CA GLU A 39 2.53 12.08 34.20
C GLU A 39 2.67 10.59 33.87
N TYR A 40 2.49 10.24 32.58
CA TYR A 40 2.54 8.86 32.13
C TYR A 40 3.34 8.73 30.83
N HIS A 41 4.12 7.65 30.71
CA HIS A 41 4.62 7.13 29.44
C HIS A 41 3.61 6.15 28.88
N VAL A 42 3.09 6.46 27.69
CA VAL A 42 2.22 5.58 26.92
C VAL A 42 3.02 5.04 25.73
N VAL A 43 3.13 3.73 25.65
CA VAL A 43 3.84 3.02 24.57
C VAL A 43 2.88 2.05 23.94
N TYR A 44 2.83 2.01 22.64
CA TYR A 44 2.02 1.06 21.87
C TYR A 44 2.76 0.63 20.60
N GLU A 45 2.45 -0.56 20.15
CA GLU A 45 2.98 -1.16 18.93
C GLU A 45 2.44 -0.45 17.69
N PHE A 46 3.18 -0.53 16.59
CA PHE A 46 2.73 -0.08 15.27
C PHE A 46 3.36 -0.93 14.16
N GLU A 47 2.64 -1.12 13.06
CA GLU A 47 3.19 -1.74 11.84
C GLU A 47 3.86 -0.69 10.94
N GLU A 48 3.26 0.50 10.82
CA GLU A 48 3.81 1.65 10.10
C GLU A 48 3.90 2.85 11.03
N ARG A 49 5.12 3.38 11.17
CA ARG A 49 5.42 4.42 12.16
C ARG A 49 4.50 5.63 12.08
N ARG A 50 4.28 6.19 10.87
CA ARG A 50 3.47 7.41 10.73
C ARG A 50 1.97 7.15 10.94
N VAL A 51 1.52 5.92 10.68
CA VAL A 51 0.15 5.51 11.03
C VAL A 51 0.02 5.43 12.56
N GLY A 52 1.00 4.85 13.24
CA GLY A 52 1.05 4.84 14.70
C GLY A 52 1.05 6.25 15.32
N GLU A 53 1.86 7.17 14.76
CA GLU A 53 1.88 8.58 15.19
C GLU A 53 0.54 9.30 14.95
N ALA A 54 -0.11 9.06 13.80
CA ALA A 54 -1.42 9.63 13.49
C ALA A 54 -2.52 9.05 14.39
N ALA A 55 -2.47 7.74 14.64
CA ALA A 55 -3.39 7.06 15.55
C ALA A 55 -3.28 7.59 16.99
N GLY A 56 -2.06 7.90 17.45
CA GLY A 56 -1.84 8.53 18.75
C GLY A 56 -2.47 9.91 18.85
N ARG A 57 -2.31 10.75 17.82
CA ARG A 57 -2.96 12.08 17.75
C ARG A 57 -4.49 11.96 17.74
N LEU A 58 -5.05 11.08 16.92
CA LEU A 58 -6.49 10.83 16.90
C LEU A 58 -7.00 10.32 18.25
N ALA A 59 -6.25 9.43 18.91
CA ALA A 59 -6.60 8.92 20.22
C ALA A 59 -6.62 10.04 21.30
N ILE A 60 -5.68 10.98 21.25
CA ILE A 60 -5.66 12.15 22.15
C ILE A 60 -6.89 13.03 21.87
N ARG A 61 -7.17 13.38 20.62
CA ARG A 61 -8.33 14.21 20.26
C ARG A 61 -9.65 13.56 20.68
N LEU A 62 -9.81 12.25 20.44
CA LEU A 62 -10.98 11.51 20.88
C LEU A 62 -11.11 11.54 22.41
N LEU A 63 -10.06 11.21 23.12
CA LEU A 63 -10.07 11.21 24.58
C LEU A 63 -10.42 12.60 25.13
N THR A 64 -9.77 13.64 24.62
CA THR A 64 -10.05 15.03 25.00
C THR A 64 -11.50 15.43 24.74
N SER A 65 -12.08 15.01 23.60
CA SER A 65 -13.48 15.32 23.26
C SER A 65 -14.48 14.69 24.23
N LEU A 66 -14.13 13.58 24.86
CA LEU A 66 -14.98 12.86 25.82
C LEU A 66 -14.84 13.38 27.26
N LEU A 67 -13.84 14.22 27.55
CA LEU A 67 -13.65 14.77 28.89
C LEU A 67 -14.74 15.80 29.23
N PRO A 68 -15.15 15.88 30.51
CA PRO A 68 -15.96 16.99 31.04
C PRO A 68 -15.33 18.36 30.74
N ALA A 69 -16.15 19.37 30.54
CA ALA A 69 -15.71 20.71 30.12
C ALA A 69 -14.71 21.35 31.12
N ASP A 70 -14.86 21.10 32.42
CA ASP A 70 -13.99 21.58 33.47
C ASP A 70 -12.59 20.94 33.47
N LEU A 71 -12.49 19.70 33.03
CA LEU A 71 -11.21 19.02 32.84
C LEU A 71 -10.57 19.40 31.50
N ARG A 72 -11.37 19.59 30.45
CA ARG A 72 -10.88 20.01 29.13
C ARG A 72 -10.21 21.39 29.21
N ALA A 73 -10.83 22.35 29.91
CA ALA A 73 -10.28 23.69 30.09
C ALA A 73 -8.91 23.72 30.81
N GLN A 74 -8.55 22.68 31.55
CA GLN A 74 -7.23 22.57 32.20
C GLN A 74 -6.13 22.06 31.26
N LEU A 75 -6.50 21.49 30.09
CA LEU A 75 -5.55 21.03 29.07
C LEU A 75 -5.15 22.14 28.09
N ASP A 76 -6.02 23.15 27.91
CA ASP A 76 -5.79 24.27 26.99
C ASP A 76 -4.70 25.25 27.46
N ASP A 77 -4.20 25.12 28.71
CA ASP A 77 -3.14 25.94 29.27
C ASP A 77 -1.70 25.44 28.95
N THR A 78 -1.54 24.39 28.16
CA THR A 78 -0.23 23.94 27.72
C THR A 78 0.14 24.58 26.39
N ASP A 79 1.25 25.37 26.41
CA ASP A 79 1.83 26.14 25.30
C ASP A 79 2.27 25.31 24.07
N ASP A 80 1.45 24.44 23.54
CA ASP A 80 1.68 23.86 22.22
C ASP A 80 0.93 24.69 21.17
N GLU A 81 1.61 25.78 20.75
CA GLU A 81 1.29 26.50 19.52
C GLU A 81 1.44 25.54 18.35
N GLU A 82 0.37 24.90 17.91
CA GLU A 82 0.13 24.53 16.52
C GLU A 82 -1.14 23.66 16.43
N GLU A 83 -2.19 24.29 16.07
CA GLU A 83 -3.21 23.95 15.07
C GLU A 83 -4.52 24.66 15.39
N ASP A 84 -4.76 25.67 14.57
CA ASP A 84 -6.01 26.36 14.38
C ASP A 84 -7.08 25.32 13.95
N ASP A 85 -7.78 24.72 14.90
CA ASP A 85 -8.83 23.77 14.56
C ASP A 85 -10.12 24.06 15.36
N ASP A 86 -10.76 25.18 14.99
CA ASP A 86 -12.17 25.48 15.35
C ASP A 86 -13.15 24.63 14.49
N ALA A 87 -12.69 23.54 13.89
CA ALA A 87 -13.51 22.53 13.25
C ALA A 87 -14.06 21.57 14.30
N SER A 88 -15.36 21.37 14.33
CA SER A 88 -16.01 20.40 15.22
C SER A 88 -15.40 19.03 15.01
N PHE A 89 -14.75 18.47 16.03
CA PHE A 89 -14.19 17.12 16.01
C PHE A 89 -15.26 16.09 15.65
N ASP A 90 -15.12 15.43 14.51
CA ASP A 90 -15.92 14.28 14.10
C ASP A 90 -15.05 13.04 14.02
N PHE A 91 -15.18 12.17 15.00
CA PHE A 91 -14.38 10.95 15.09
C PHE A 91 -14.58 10.03 13.87
N ALA A 92 -15.77 9.99 13.28
CA ALA A 92 -16.02 9.11 12.13
C ALA A 92 -15.27 9.61 10.89
N GLU A 93 -15.26 10.92 10.64
CA GLU A 93 -14.51 11.53 9.54
C GLU A 93 -13.00 11.35 9.72
N GLU A 94 -12.46 11.63 10.90
CA GLU A 94 -11.04 11.49 11.17
C GLU A 94 -10.57 10.03 11.15
N LEU A 95 -11.42 9.09 11.56
CA LEU A 95 -11.12 7.68 11.44
C LEU A 95 -11.09 7.23 9.97
N GLU A 96 -12.02 7.73 9.12
CA GLU A 96 -11.97 7.47 7.68
C GLU A 96 -10.69 8.03 7.05
N ASP A 97 -10.27 9.22 7.44
CA ASP A 97 -9.01 9.81 7.00
C ASP A 97 -7.80 9.00 7.43
N LEU A 98 -7.77 8.52 8.67
CA LEU A 98 -6.72 7.63 9.16
C LEU A 98 -6.69 6.31 8.39
N ILE A 99 -7.85 5.70 8.11
CA ILE A 99 -7.95 4.48 7.29
C ILE A 99 -7.39 4.73 5.89
N GLY A 100 -7.80 5.82 5.23
CA GLY A 100 -7.29 6.21 3.92
C GLY A 100 -5.78 6.48 3.93
N PHE A 101 -5.28 7.10 4.97
CA PHE A 101 -3.85 7.33 5.19
C PHE A 101 -3.08 6.02 5.35
N ALA A 102 -3.56 5.11 6.20
CA ALA A 102 -2.97 3.80 6.42
C ALA A 102 -2.92 2.96 5.13
N GLN A 103 -4.01 2.91 4.38
CA GLN A 103 -4.09 2.18 3.10
C GLN A 103 -3.05 2.67 2.08
N ARG A 104 -2.83 3.98 2.00
CA ARG A 104 -1.80 4.54 1.10
C ARG A 104 -0.38 4.20 1.53
N ARG A 105 -0.17 3.88 2.81
CA ARG A 105 1.14 3.56 3.39
C ARG A 105 1.41 2.07 3.54
N GLN A 106 0.41 1.24 3.39
CA GLN A 106 0.60 -0.21 3.42
C GLN A 106 1.56 -0.67 2.33
N LEU A 107 2.34 -1.69 2.63
CA LEU A 107 3.13 -2.37 1.61
C LEU A 107 2.20 -3.09 0.64
N GLY A 108 2.45 -2.94 -0.66
CA GLY A 108 1.71 -3.70 -1.65
C GLY A 108 1.83 -5.22 -1.40
N PRO A 109 0.86 -6.03 -1.86
CA PRO A 109 0.71 -7.43 -1.45
C PRO A 109 1.95 -8.28 -1.70
N SER A 110 2.69 -8.02 -2.79
CA SER A 110 3.94 -8.74 -3.09
C SER A 110 5.05 -8.43 -2.09
N THR A 111 5.24 -7.14 -1.77
CA THR A 111 6.25 -6.70 -0.80
C THR A 111 5.90 -7.19 0.61
N ALA A 112 4.63 -7.08 1.01
CA ALA A 112 4.15 -7.58 2.30
C ALA A 112 4.37 -9.08 2.46
N SER A 113 4.11 -9.87 1.41
CA SER A 113 4.37 -11.32 1.42
C SER A 113 5.85 -11.67 1.60
N LEU A 114 6.75 -10.89 0.97
CA LEU A 114 8.20 -11.08 1.13
C LEU A 114 8.67 -10.69 2.54
N VAL A 115 8.14 -9.59 3.08
CA VAL A 115 8.41 -9.18 4.46
C VAL A 115 7.95 -10.25 5.45
N LYS A 116 6.72 -10.71 5.35
CA LYS A 116 6.20 -11.79 6.20
C LYS A 116 7.02 -13.07 6.11
N ALA A 117 7.48 -13.42 4.91
CA ALA A 117 8.36 -14.59 4.72
C ALA A 117 9.76 -14.40 5.34
N ALA A 118 10.25 -13.17 5.42
CA ALA A 118 11.50 -12.84 6.09
C ALA A 118 11.34 -12.93 7.63
N GLU A 119 10.26 -12.37 8.18
CA GLU A 119 9.92 -12.43 9.61
C GLU A 119 9.83 -13.88 10.10
N GLN A 120 9.15 -14.74 9.35
CA GLN A 120 9.05 -16.18 9.65
C GLN A 120 10.41 -16.92 9.68
N ARG A 121 11.46 -16.27 9.21
CA ARG A 121 12.84 -16.81 9.16
C ARG A 121 13.81 -16.05 10.02
N ASP A 122 13.28 -15.19 10.90
CA ASP A 122 14.08 -14.30 11.76
C ASP A 122 15.07 -13.42 10.96
N ILE A 123 14.72 -13.07 9.71
CA ILE A 123 15.52 -12.16 8.90
C ILE A 123 15.09 -10.72 9.23
N PRO A 124 15.97 -9.92 9.85
CA PRO A 124 15.63 -8.54 10.16
C PRO A 124 15.41 -7.74 8.90
N TRP A 125 14.44 -6.84 8.94
CA TRP A 125 14.12 -5.97 7.82
C TRP A 125 13.85 -4.55 8.26
N MET A 126 13.93 -3.61 7.32
CA MET A 126 13.54 -2.22 7.53
C MET A 126 12.99 -1.61 6.24
N ARG A 127 12.02 -0.75 6.37
CA ARG A 127 11.50 0.07 5.27
C ARG A 127 12.38 1.30 5.12
N LEU A 128 12.83 1.60 3.91
CA LEU A 128 13.78 2.69 3.65
C LEU A 128 13.12 3.95 3.09
N ASN A 129 11.87 3.88 2.63
CA ASN A 129 11.10 5.02 2.13
C ASN A 129 9.61 4.85 2.41
N ASP A 130 8.82 5.87 2.07
CA ASP A 130 7.36 5.85 2.24
C ASP A 130 6.64 4.92 1.25
N TYR A 131 7.37 4.30 0.34
CA TYR A 131 6.83 3.38 -0.67
C TYR A 131 7.20 1.93 -0.32
N SER A 132 7.67 1.17 -1.28
CA SER A 132 7.93 -0.27 -1.16
C SER A 132 9.42 -0.64 -1.14
N LEU A 133 10.32 0.32 -0.89
CA LEU A 133 11.74 0.03 -0.77
C LEU A 133 12.03 -0.56 0.62
N VAL A 134 12.38 -1.84 0.64
CA VAL A 134 12.66 -2.60 1.85
C VAL A 134 14.06 -3.18 1.79
N GLN A 135 14.76 -3.14 2.92
CA GLN A 135 16.03 -3.83 3.12
C GLN A 135 15.83 -5.03 4.04
N PHE A 136 16.33 -6.17 3.64
CA PHE A 136 16.46 -7.37 4.45
C PHE A 136 17.90 -7.58 4.87
N GLY A 137 18.11 -7.97 6.12
CA GLY A 137 19.44 -8.21 6.69
C GLY A 137 20.28 -6.96 6.85
N HIS A 138 21.52 -7.14 7.31
CA HIS A 138 22.44 -6.05 7.63
C HIS A 138 23.84 -6.26 7.03
N GLY A 139 24.57 -5.16 6.89
CA GLY A 139 25.96 -5.14 6.46
C GLY A 139 26.15 -5.81 5.10
N ARG A 140 27.13 -6.71 4.97
CA ARG A 140 27.45 -7.39 3.71
C ARG A 140 26.38 -8.35 3.21
N PHE A 141 25.46 -8.75 4.06
CA PHE A 141 24.39 -9.67 3.72
C PHE A 141 23.08 -8.96 3.37
N GLN A 142 23.06 -7.63 3.47
CA GLN A 142 21.85 -6.89 3.15
C GLN A 142 21.42 -7.10 1.69
N LYS A 143 20.12 -7.25 1.49
CA LYS A 143 19.47 -7.25 0.18
C LYS A 143 18.34 -6.24 0.18
N ARG A 144 18.13 -5.58 -0.94
CA ARG A 144 17.06 -4.59 -1.09
C ARG A 144 16.10 -5.03 -2.16
N ILE A 145 14.83 -4.75 -1.91
CA ILE A 145 13.76 -4.90 -2.88
C ILE A 145 12.97 -3.61 -2.99
N GLN A 146 12.42 -3.37 -4.17
CA GLN A 146 11.37 -2.38 -4.39
C GLN A 146 10.24 -3.06 -5.15
N ALA A 147 9.09 -3.21 -4.50
CA ALA A 147 8.04 -4.14 -4.92
C ALA A 147 8.61 -5.56 -5.10
N THR A 148 8.75 -6.05 -6.34
CA THR A 148 9.35 -7.35 -6.67
C THR A 148 10.72 -7.25 -7.34
N VAL A 149 11.20 -6.04 -7.62
CA VAL A 149 12.52 -5.79 -8.20
C VAL A 149 13.55 -5.85 -7.08
N THR A 150 14.64 -6.61 -7.29
CA THR A 150 15.73 -6.75 -6.32
C THR A 150 16.95 -5.93 -6.73
N SER A 151 17.89 -5.73 -5.81
CA SER A 151 19.19 -5.10 -6.12
C SER A 151 20.02 -5.90 -7.14
N GLU A 152 19.68 -7.15 -7.41
CA GLU A 152 20.33 -7.99 -8.41
C GLU A 152 19.61 -7.96 -9.78
N THR A 153 18.42 -7.36 -9.85
CA THR A 153 17.66 -7.24 -11.10
C THR A 153 18.29 -6.19 -11.98
N ARG A 154 18.77 -6.60 -13.15
CA ARG A 154 19.42 -5.70 -14.10
C ARG A 154 18.40 -4.87 -14.85
N HIS A 155 18.73 -3.63 -15.14
CA HIS A 155 17.84 -2.70 -15.87
C HIS A 155 17.39 -3.27 -17.23
N ILE A 156 18.32 -3.84 -18.01
CA ILE A 156 18.00 -4.49 -19.29
C ILE A 156 16.91 -5.56 -19.12
N ALA A 157 16.97 -6.36 -18.04
CA ALA A 157 15.94 -7.38 -17.79
C ALA A 157 14.57 -6.76 -17.50
N VAL A 158 14.53 -5.60 -16.85
CA VAL A 158 13.30 -4.85 -16.59
C VAL A 158 12.72 -4.29 -17.89
N GLU A 159 13.58 -3.71 -18.76
CA GLU A 159 13.15 -3.19 -20.07
C GLU A 159 12.56 -4.30 -20.95
N ILE A 160 13.26 -5.43 -21.10
CA ILE A 160 12.77 -6.59 -21.85
C ILE A 160 11.45 -7.09 -21.27
N ALA A 161 11.35 -7.25 -19.95
CA ALA A 161 10.12 -7.75 -19.32
C ALA A 161 8.93 -6.77 -19.46
N SER A 162 9.20 -5.49 -19.66
CA SER A 162 8.18 -4.47 -19.89
C SER A 162 7.65 -4.47 -21.34
N ASP A 163 8.46 -4.88 -22.31
CA ASP A 163 8.07 -5.00 -23.70
C ASP A 163 7.53 -6.43 -24.02
N LYS A 164 6.23 -6.51 -24.21
CA LYS A 164 5.54 -7.79 -24.48
C LYS A 164 5.89 -8.40 -25.84
N GLU A 165 6.29 -7.58 -26.81
CA GLU A 165 6.69 -8.04 -28.13
C GLU A 165 8.11 -8.61 -28.09
N GLU A 166 9.06 -7.85 -27.52
CA GLU A 166 10.44 -8.28 -27.38
C GLU A 166 10.56 -9.54 -26.51
N THR A 167 9.88 -9.57 -25.35
CA THR A 167 9.82 -10.77 -24.50
C THR A 167 9.32 -11.99 -25.26
N ASN A 168 8.21 -11.84 -25.99
CA ASN A 168 7.64 -12.95 -26.76
C ASN A 168 8.57 -13.46 -27.85
N GLN A 169 9.28 -12.55 -28.53
CA GLN A 169 10.25 -12.90 -29.58
C GLN A 169 11.44 -13.67 -28.98
N ILE A 170 12.02 -13.16 -27.89
CA ILE A 170 13.14 -13.83 -27.19
C ILE A 170 12.74 -15.25 -26.73
N LEU A 171 11.56 -15.40 -26.15
CA LEU A 171 11.07 -16.69 -25.71
C LEU A 171 10.82 -17.66 -26.90
N ALA A 172 10.28 -17.14 -28.01
CA ALA A 172 10.08 -17.93 -29.24
C ALA A 172 11.43 -18.39 -29.82
N ASP A 173 12.42 -17.51 -29.86
CA ASP A 173 13.77 -17.83 -30.39
C ASP A 173 14.48 -18.87 -29.52
N LEU A 174 14.15 -18.95 -28.22
CA LEU A 174 14.59 -19.99 -27.31
C LEU A 174 13.82 -21.32 -27.46
N GLY A 175 12.85 -21.39 -28.38
CA GLY A 175 12.03 -22.58 -28.59
C GLY A 175 10.94 -22.82 -27.54
N LEU A 176 10.64 -21.81 -26.71
CA LEU A 176 9.57 -21.92 -25.72
C LEU A 176 8.19 -21.70 -26.38
N PRO A 177 7.15 -22.37 -25.89
CA PRO A 177 5.80 -22.19 -26.42
C PRO A 177 5.27 -20.79 -26.07
N VAL A 178 5.08 -19.96 -27.06
CA VAL A 178 4.52 -18.61 -26.92
C VAL A 178 3.28 -18.44 -27.79
N PRO A 179 2.33 -17.58 -27.41
CA PRO A 179 1.20 -17.24 -28.24
C PRO A 179 1.65 -16.53 -29.53
N SER A 180 1.07 -16.93 -30.67
CA SER A 180 1.27 -16.19 -31.91
C SER A 180 0.68 -14.79 -31.79
N GLN A 181 1.44 -13.75 -32.09
CA GLN A 181 1.02 -12.36 -32.00
C GLN A 181 1.54 -11.52 -33.16
N TYR A 182 0.89 -10.37 -33.36
CA TYR A 182 1.31 -9.35 -34.32
C TYR A 182 1.18 -7.98 -33.67
N LEU A 183 2.23 -7.19 -33.74
CA LEU A 183 2.15 -5.76 -33.41
C LEU A 183 1.43 -5.03 -34.53
N VAL A 184 0.35 -4.34 -34.22
CA VAL A 184 -0.51 -3.63 -35.16
C VAL A 184 -0.71 -2.18 -34.73
N ARG A 185 -0.75 -1.27 -35.73
CA ARG A 185 -0.88 0.17 -35.46
C ARG A 185 -2.16 0.78 -36.06
N SER A 186 -3.07 -0.04 -36.53
CA SER A 186 -4.36 0.41 -37.07
C SER A 186 -5.40 -0.73 -37.06
N ALA A 187 -6.67 -0.36 -36.97
CA ALA A 187 -7.79 -1.32 -37.03
C ALA A 187 -7.73 -2.23 -38.26
N SER A 188 -7.41 -1.70 -39.47
CA SER A 188 -7.29 -2.48 -40.68
C SER A 188 -6.15 -3.51 -40.66
N ARG A 189 -5.03 -3.17 -39.97
CA ARG A 189 -3.92 -4.13 -39.74
C ARG A 189 -4.33 -5.18 -38.73
N ALA A 190 -5.04 -4.79 -37.67
CA ALA A 190 -5.57 -5.71 -36.66
C ALA A 190 -6.51 -6.75 -37.28
N GLN A 191 -7.43 -6.33 -38.14
CA GLN A 191 -8.32 -7.24 -38.88
C GLN A 191 -7.54 -8.22 -39.75
N ARG A 192 -6.50 -7.77 -40.47
CA ARG A 192 -5.65 -8.66 -41.30
C ARG A 192 -4.87 -9.65 -40.43
N ALA A 193 -4.33 -9.21 -39.32
CA ALA A 193 -3.61 -10.07 -38.36
C ALA A 193 -4.55 -11.13 -37.77
N ALA A 194 -5.75 -10.74 -37.34
CA ALA A 194 -6.75 -11.64 -36.79
C ALA A 194 -7.17 -12.75 -37.81
N ARG A 195 -7.30 -12.40 -39.09
CA ARG A 195 -7.55 -13.43 -40.14
C ARG A 195 -6.42 -14.43 -40.30
N ARG A 196 -5.16 -14.01 -40.07
CA ARG A 196 -3.99 -14.90 -40.17
C ARG A 196 -3.87 -15.79 -38.93
N LEU A 197 -4.19 -15.25 -37.76
CA LEU A 197 -4.16 -16.00 -36.49
C LEU A 197 -5.29 -17.03 -36.39
N GLY A 198 -6.45 -16.71 -36.96
CA GLY A 198 -7.70 -17.45 -36.73
C GLY A 198 -8.42 -16.90 -35.51
N PHE A 199 -9.75 -17.04 -35.50
CA PHE A 199 -10.59 -16.65 -34.39
C PHE A 199 -10.78 -17.78 -33.36
N PRO A 200 -11.00 -17.52 -32.09
CA PRO A 200 -11.07 -16.20 -31.44
C PRO A 200 -9.69 -15.57 -31.20
N VAL A 201 -9.62 -14.25 -31.18
CA VAL A 201 -8.38 -13.49 -30.87
C VAL A 201 -8.55 -12.57 -29.69
N VAL A 202 -7.41 -12.10 -29.18
CA VAL A 202 -7.31 -11.07 -28.14
C VAL A 202 -6.62 -9.83 -28.72
N VAL A 203 -7.16 -8.66 -28.41
CA VAL A 203 -6.50 -7.38 -28.68
C VAL A 203 -6.12 -6.75 -27.33
N LYS A 204 -4.88 -6.30 -27.23
CA LYS A 204 -4.34 -5.69 -25.99
C LYS A 204 -3.44 -4.51 -26.35
N PRO A 205 -3.37 -3.45 -25.53
CA PRO A 205 -2.36 -2.41 -25.67
C PRO A 205 -0.95 -2.97 -25.49
N LEU A 206 0.06 -2.30 -26.06
CA LEU A 206 1.47 -2.68 -25.91
C LEU A 206 1.93 -2.49 -24.46
N ASP A 207 1.66 -1.33 -23.89
CA ASP A 207 2.27 -0.85 -22.63
C ASP A 207 1.33 -0.94 -21.42
N ALA A 208 0.03 -1.19 -21.61
CA ALA A 208 -0.92 -1.24 -20.50
C ALA A 208 -0.75 -2.49 -19.63
N ASN A 209 -0.95 -2.32 -18.34
CA ASN A 209 -0.93 -3.36 -17.32
C ASN A 209 -2.31 -3.54 -16.67
N HIS A 210 -2.45 -4.53 -15.79
CA HIS A 210 -3.69 -4.84 -15.06
C HIS A 210 -4.94 -5.05 -15.95
N GLY A 211 -4.75 -5.51 -17.18
CA GLY A 211 -5.85 -5.79 -18.12
C GLY A 211 -6.54 -4.56 -18.71
N ARG A 212 -6.01 -3.34 -18.48
CA ARG A 212 -6.58 -2.12 -19.06
C ARG A 212 -6.52 -2.18 -20.58
N GLY A 213 -7.62 -1.84 -21.24
CA GLY A 213 -7.73 -1.85 -22.71
C GLY A 213 -7.69 -3.23 -23.36
N VAL A 214 -7.67 -4.33 -22.60
CA VAL A 214 -7.67 -5.70 -23.15
C VAL A 214 -9.09 -6.10 -23.55
N SER A 215 -9.23 -6.63 -24.78
CA SER A 215 -10.47 -7.23 -25.30
C SER A 215 -10.20 -8.68 -25.66
N ILE A 216 -10.98 -9.58 -25.08
CA ILE A 216 -10.81 -11.05 -25.22
C ILE A 216 -11.95 -11.67 -26.01
N ASN A 217 -11.72 -12.88 -26.51
CA ASN A 217 -12.71 -13.71 -27.23
C ASN A 217 -13.38 -12.99 -28.41
N LEU A 218 -12.60 -12.27 -29.20
CA LEU A 218 -13.12 -11.58 -30.38
C LEU A 218 -13.33 -12.56 -31.52
N GLN A 219 -14.58 -12.70 -31.98
CA GLN A 219 -15.00 -13.70 -32.93
C GLN A 219 -15.08 -13.17 -34.37
N GLY A 220 -14.94 -11.85 -34.59
CA GLY A 220 -15.14 -11.25 -35.90
C GLY A 220 -14.33 -9.97 -36.13
N GLN A 221 -14.24 -9.57 -37.41
CA GLN A 221 -13.40 -8.45 -37.84
C GLN A 221 -13.85 -7.10 -37.27
N ASP A 222 -15.15 -6.86 -37.19
CA ASP A 222 -15.69 -5.61 -36.70
C ASP A 222 -15.41 -5.45 -35.19
N ALA A 223 -15.55 -6.54 -34.42
CA ALA A 223 -15.18 -6.58 -33.02
C ALA A 223 -13.67 -6.32 -32.83
N VAL A 224 -12.81 -6.86 -33.69
CA VAL A 224 -11.36 -6.62 -33.67
C VAL A 224 -11.03 -5.18 -34.01
N ALA A 225 -11.72 -4.57 -34.99
CA ALA A 225 -11.51 -3.17 -35.34
C ALA A 225 -11.85 -2.24 -34.16
N ALA A 226 -13.02 -2.43 -33.56
CA ALA A 226 -13.45 -1.66 -32.39
C ALA A 226 -12.50 -1.83 -31.18
N ALA A 227 -12.07 -3.07 -30.93
CA ALA A 227 -11.11 -3.37 -29.88
C ALA A 227 -9.74 -2.72 -30.13
N ALA A 228 -9.29 -2.67 -31.39
CA ALA A 228 -8.03 -2.02 -31.75
C ALA A 228 -8.06 -0.49 -31.55
N GLU A 229 -9.17 0.16 -31.84
CA GLU A 229 -9.33 1.60 -31.54
C GLU A 229 -9.33 1.84 -30.03
N LYS A 230 -10.10 1.06 -29.27
CA LYS A 230 -10.10 1.15 -27.80
C LYS A 230 -8.73 0.92 -27.18
N ALA A 231 -7.95 -0.05 -27.68
CA ALA A 231 -6.62 -0.34 -27.17
C ALA A 231 -5.60 0.78 -27.45
N ARG A 232 -5.87 1.67 -28.41
CA ARG A 232 -5.02 2.82 -28.75
C ARG A 232 -5.21 4.03 -27.83
N GLU A 233 -6.29 4.04 -27.05
CA GLU A 233 -6.58 5.11 -26.06
C GLU A 233 -5.76 4.93 -24.77
N HIS A 234 -5.05 3.83 -24.66
CA HIS A 234 -4.23 3.42 -23.51
C HIS A 234 -2.78 3.21 -23.91
#